data_ea22173943509d6d9d2dfa18061f695d
#
_entry.id   ea22173943509d6d9d2dfa18061f695d
#
_cell.length_a   1.000
_cell.length_b   1.000
_cell.length_c   1.000
_cell.angle_alpha   90.00
_cell.angle_beta   90.00
_cell.angle_gamma   90.00
#
_symmetry.space_group_name_H-M   'P 1'
#
loop_
_entity.id
_entity.type
_entity.pdbx_description
1 polymer ?
#
loop_
_entity_poly.entity_id
_entity_poly.type
_entity_poly.pdbx_seq_one_letter_code
_entity_poly.pdbx_strand_id
1 'polypeptide(L)'
;MSEIFATWEEKLYEKRMPEIIQEVDTKYCCLVEWVEQPLPDNEVEIRQTIRRAGPTLPKEIVDAVPKEDPKETGKLDILAFVDESGLVGEIMDVLAKKKHVGAKKLVPVWGNDDLLKPEKIEELMADTWDMLIFGPGVDLPESNDPDDIIAWSDKLIKIFLLICQLVQRKPAYAKKIFVLTSDTHSNDPKTWEEGGMGLTAASHLFGMCNTCRMECGATPIHFCDCEFTVTDEIVTQLAAEVTRQAGFGENSVRINWRGRFVARMVLAEPRYTSNYKFQTPKSGVIGIGGGNGALGLVMGKYLLERLGDARSEVTLEIKFLSRSMRISGAGNERLWSDIKKLAAGTNITVVQEVCDVSKREAIEKFVSDNAANLTGFIHSAGILRDALLMNQNFEKFDDVFKPKAWAGLYLCHALEKFECPELEFCWMFSSVAAYGNPGQAPYSAANSFLDSLSRYRKALGKPCCVMQWAGWGEVGMAANMEGLAKKRMDESPMPFFTNAQGLSGMDTGLSTGISPFCVMRYNTKAFFAQNNAEAKSAVQRYMRKFWCSSVPPKELTELDVYDSVKANFYEPYEMTYKHFVSGEEFGQVKCD
;
A
#
# COMPACT_ATOMS: atom_id res chain seq x y z
N MET A 1 -27.47 0.03 -1.62
CA MET A 1 -26.58 -1.16 -1.46
C MET A 1 -25.54 -0.92 -0.36
N SER A 2 -24.76 0.17 -0.40
CA SER A 2 -23.77 0.47 0.65
C SER A 2 -24.36 0.56 2.06
N GLU A 3 -25.50 1.19 2.23
CA GLU A 3 -26.18 1.31 3.55
C GLU A 3 -26.71 -0.02 4.07
N ILE A 4 -27.21 -0.89 3.18
CA ILE A 4 -27.68 -2.22 3.56
C ILE A 4 -26.52 -3.11 3.98
N PHE A 5 -25.41 -3.04 3.27
CA PHE A 5 -24.17 -3.74 3.65
C PHE A 5 -23.63 -3.24 4.99
N ALA A 6 -23.66 -1.92 5.23
CA ALA A 6 -23.25 -1.35 6.50
C ALA A 6 -24.13 -1.86 7.65
N THR A 7 -25.47 -1.85 7.49
CA THR A 7 -26.41 -2.34 8.50
C THR A 7 -26.22 -3.84 8.79
N TRP A 8 -25.92 -4.64 7.77
CA TRP A 8 -25.64 -6.05 7.92
C TRP A 8 -24.32 -6.32 8.64
N GLU A 9 -23.27 -5.59 8.28
CA GLU A 9 -21.98 -5.67 8.95
C GLU A 9 -22.10 -5.26 10.43
N GLU A 10 -22.92 -4.25 10.73
CA GLU A 10 -23.22 -3.80 12.09
C GLU A 10 -23.93 -4.89 12.93
N LYS A 11 -24.96 -5.53 12.37
CA LYS A 11 -25.65 -6.65 13.04
C LYS A 11 -24.77 -7.87 13.25
N LEU A 12 -23.95 -8.20 12.26
CA LEU A 12 -22.97 -9.28 12.35
C LEU A 12 -21.91 -8.96 13.42
N TYR A 13 -21.47 -7.71 13.45
CA TYR A 13 -20.58 -7.16 14.44
C TYR A 13 -21.13 -7.31 15.87
N GLU A 14 -22.36 -6.84 16.14
CA GLU A 14 -22.97 -6.92 17.47
C GLU A 14 -23.07 -8.36 17.98
N LYS A 15 -23.35 -9.31 17.10
CA LYS A 15 -23.52 -10.73 17.48
C LYS A 15 -22.19 -11.42 17.82
N ARG A 16 -21.07 -11.01 17.19
CA ARG A 16 -19.80 -11.77 17.25
C ARG A 16 -18.61 -11.02 17.81
N MET A 17 -18.82 -9.74 18.06
CA MET A 17 -17.75 -8.88 18.49
C MET A 17 -16.89 -9.37 19.67
N PRO A 18 -17.48 -9.96 20.74
CA PRO A 18 -16.67 -10.37 21.88
C PRO A 18 -15.56 -11.36 21.50
N GLU A 19 -15.83 -12.27 20.56
CA GLU A 19 -14.89 -13.29 20.11
C GLU A 19 -13.86 -12.70 19.14
N ILE A 20 -14.34 -11.90 18.19
CA ILE A 20 -13.51 -11.24 17.18
C ILE A 20 -12.56 -10.23 17.78
N ILE A 21 -13.01 -9.41 18.76
CA ILE A 21 -12.14 -8.44 19.44
C ILE A 21 -10.98 -9.16 20.13
N GLN A 22 -11.24 -10.26 20.80
CA GLN A 22 -10.19 -10.99 21.51
C GLN A 22 -9.16 -11.58 20.54
N GLU A 23 -9.61 -12.09 19.40
CA GLU A 23 -8.71 -12.64 18.38
C GLU A 23 -7.91 -11.56 17.66
N VAL A 24 -8.54 -10.47 17.30
CA VAL A 24 -7.94 -9.36 16.56
C VAL A 24 -6.98 -8.56 17.44
N ASP A 25 -7.31 -8.29 18.69
CA ASP A 25 -6.44 -7.55 19.61
C ASP A 25 -5.13 -8.30 19.95
N THR A 26 -5.06 -9.59 19.69
CA THR A 26 -3.83 -10.38 19.90
C THR A 26 -2.94 -10.49 18.67
N LYS A 27 -3.44 -10.12 17.48
CA LYS A 27 -2.72 -10.25 16.21
C LYS A 27 -2.47 -8.87 15.61
N TYR A 28 -1.21 -8.48 15.53
CA TYR A 28 -0.81 -7.15 15.07
C TYR A 28 -0.24 -7.15 13.64
N CYS A 29 -0.31 -8.26 12.93
CA CYS A 29 0.20 -8.38 11.58
C CYS A 29 -0.92 -8.67 10.58
N CYS A 30 -0.98 -7.87 9.52
CA CYS A 30 -1.87 -8.07 8.39
C CYS A 30 -1.06 -8.16 7.09
N LEU A 31 -1.60 -8.91 6.16
CA LEU A 31 -1.09 -9.06 4.80
C LEU A 31 -2.04 -8.38 3.82
N VAL A 32 -1.56 -8.03 2.65
CA VAL A 32 -2.42 -7.57 1.56
C VAL A 32 -2.35 -8.59 0.43
N GLU A 33 -3.48 -9.21 0.17
CA GLU A 33 -3.68 -10.15 -0.93
C GLU A 33 -4.36 -9.45 -2.10
N TRP A 34 -3.97 -9.83 -3.31
CA TRP A 34 -4.68 -9.48 -4.53
C TRP A 34 -5.58 -10.63 -4.91
N VAL A 35 -6.87 -10.39 -4.83
CA VAL A 35 -7.92 -11.40 -4.97
C VAL A 35 -8.65 -11.19 -6.27
N GLU A 36 -8.82 -12.25 -7.06
CA GLU A 36 -9.52 -12.20 -8.32
C GLU A 36 -10.96 -11.71 -8.13
N GLN A 37 -11.33 -10.72 -8.93
CA GLN A 37 -12.67 -10.15 -8.96
C GLN A 37 -12.98 -9.66 -10.37
N PRO A 38 -13.47 -10.53 -11.26
CA PRO A 38 -13.83 -10.13 -12.61
C PRO A 38 -14.90 -9.05 -12.60
N LEU A 39 -14.89 -8.19 -13.60
CA LEU A 39 -16.03 -7.32 -13.85
C LEU A 39 -17.22 -8.19 -14.24
N PRO A 40 -18.41 -7.93 -13.69
CA PRO A 40 -19.61 -8.59 -14.18
C PRO A 40 -19.82 -8.17 -15.64
N ASP A 41 -20.12 -9.16 -16.51
CA ASP A 41 -20.29 -8.94 -17.94
C ASP A 41 -21.42 -7.95 -18.24
N ASN A 42 -22.42 -7.89 -17.38
CA ASN A 42 -23.43 -6.84 -17.37
C ASN A 42 -24.20 -6.80 -16.03
N GLU A 43 -24.76 -5.64 -15.69
CA GLU A 43 -25.61 -5.49 -14.51
C GLU A 43 -26.87 -6.36 -14.56
N VAL A 44 -27.29 -6.79 -15.74
CA VAL A 44 -28.45 -7.68 -15.91
C VAL A 44 -28.16 -9.04 -15.32
N GLU A 45 -26.95 -9.56 -15.49
CA GLU A 45 -26.53 -10.84 -14.91
C GLU A 45 -26.47 -10.80 -13.38
N ILE A 46 -25.95 -9.73 -12.82
CA ILE A 46 -25.97 -9.47 -11.38
C ILE A 46 -27.41 -9.45 -10.86
N ARG A 47 -28.30 -8.70 -11.53
CA ARG A 47 -29.74 -8.63 -11.15
C ARG A 47 -30.43 -9.99 -11.28
N GLN A 48 -30.11 -10.78 -12.32
CA GLN A 48 -30.64 -12.12 -12.47
C GLN A 48 -30.17 -13.05 -11.34
N THR A 49 -28.92 -12.94 -10.94
CA THR A 49 -28.37 -13.72 -9.83
C THR A 49 -29.06 -13.37 -8.52
N ILE A 50 -29.23 -12.08 -8.23
CA ILE A 50 -29.99 -11.63 -7.04
C ILE A 50 -31.44 -12.10 -7.10
N ARG A 51 -32.09 -11.99 -8.26
CA ARG A 51 -33.49 -12.47 -8.43
C ARG A 51 -33.61 -13.98 -8.24
N ARG A 52 -32.63 -14.76 -8.70
CA ARG A 52 -32.60 -16.22 -8.48
C ARG A 52 -32.46 -16.59 -7.01
N ALA A 53 -31.66 -15.82 -6.26
CA ALA A 53 -31.52 -15.97 -4.82
C ALA A 53 -32.64 -15.27 -4.03
N GLY A 54 -33.51 -14.53 -4.69
CA GLY A 54 -34.54 -13.67 -4.11
C GLY A 54 -35.44 -14.29 -3.02
N PRO A 55 -35.86 -15.56 -3.10
CA PRO A 55 -36.68 -16.17 -2.06
C PRO A 55 -35.97 -16.30 -0.71
N THR A 56 -34.65 -16.28 -0.70
CA THR A 56 -33.79 -16.44 0.47
C THR A 56 -33.15 -15.14 0.92
N LEU A 57 -33.28 -14.05 0.14
CA LEU A 57 -32.70 -12.76 0.44
C LEU A 57 -33.62 -11.89 1.32
N PRO A 58 -33.10 -11.13 2.27
CA PRO A 58 -33.84 -10.07 2.95
C PRO A 58 -34.47 -9.11 1.93
N LYS A 59 -35.73 -8.72 2.20
CA LYS A 59 -36.50 -7.86 1.30
C LYS A 59 -35.79 -6.55 1.01
N GLU A 60 -35.11 -6.00 2.00
CA GLU A 60 -34.35 -4.75 1.93
C GLU A 60 -33.20 -4.84 0.89
N ILE A 61 -32.58 -6.01 0.74
CA ILE A 61 -31.54 -6.25 -0.26
C ILE A 61 -32.15 -6.34 -1.66
N VAL A 62 -33.27 -7.06 -1.79
CA VAL A 62 -33.97 -7.20 -3.08
C VAL A 62 -34.51 -5.87 -3.57
N ASP A 63 -35.07 -5.06 -2.65
CA ASP A 63 -35.64 -3.74 -2.97
C ASP A 63 -34.57 -2.70 -3.29
N ALA A 64 -33.33 -2.88 -2.79
CA ALA A 64 -32.21 -1.98 -3.05
C ALA A 64 -31.55 -2.20 -4.42
N VAL A 65 -31.84 -3.33 -5.08
CA VAL A 65 -31.35 -3.56 -6.45
C VAL A 65 -32.05 -2.59 -7.40
N PRO A 66 -31.33 -1.80 -8.19
CA PRO A 66 -31.94 -0.92 -9.17
C PRO A 66 -32.92 -1.67 -10.07
N LYS A 67 -34.11 -1.15 -10.24
CA LYS A 67 -35.19 -1.80 -11.01
C LYS A 67 -35.09 -1.55 -12.51
N GLU A 68 -34.34 -0.55 -12.88
CA GLU A 68 -34.12 -0.15 -14.28
C GLU A 68 -32.74 -0.60 -14.76
N ASP A 69 -32.65 -0.99 -16.02
CA ASP A 69 -31.35 -1.25 -16.63
C ASP A 69 -30.53 0.05 -16.63
N PRO A 70 -29.21 -0.02 -16.39
CA PRO A 70 -28.38 1.16 -16.52
C PRO A 70 -28.62 1.71 -17.93
N LYS A 71 -28.90 3.00 -18.00
CA LYS A 71 -28.88 3.68 -19.29
C LYS A 71 -27.49 3.44 -19.86
N GLU A 72 -27.41 3.04 -21.13
CA GLU A 72 -26.13 2.99 -21.83
C GLU A 72 -25.35 4.25 -21.45
N THR A 73 -24.16 4.06 -20.93
CA THR A 73 -23.29 5.19 -20.59
C THR A 73 -23.16 6.04 -21.84
N GLY A 74 -23.62 7.27 -21.80
CA GLY A 74 -23.46 8.20 -22.91
C GLY A 74 -21.98 8.28 -23.31
N LYS A 75 -21.72 8.82 -24.48
CA LYS A 75 -20.33 9.05 -24.91
C LYS A 75 -19.60 9.89 -23.88
N LEU A 76 -18.39 9.46 -23.52
CA LEU A 76 -17.52 10.14 -22.57
C LEU A 76 -16.61 11.13 -23.32
N ASP A 77 -16.52 12.35 -22.83
CA ASP A 77 -15.51 13.32 -23.24
C ASP A 77 -14.23 13.06 -22.42
N ILE A 78 -13.13 12.71 -23.11
CA ILE A 78 -11.93 12.17 -22.46
C ILE A 78 -10.71 13.06 -22.74
N LEU A 79 -10.06 13.55 -21.66
CA LEU A 79 -8.70 14.08 -21.68
C LEU A 79 -7.74 12.97 -21.25
N ALA A 80 -6.78 12.63 -22.10
CA ALA A 80 -5.79 11.61 -21.77
C ALA A 80 -4.37 12.17 -21.85
N PHE A 81 -3.64 12.07 -20.73
CA PHE A 81 -2.19 12.20 -20.69
C PHE A 81 -1.61 10.84 -21.07
N VAL A 82 -1.00 10.80 -22.27
CA VAL A 82 -0.63 9.53 -22.90
C VAL A 82 0.80 9.13 -22.57
N ASP A 83 0.99 7.83 -22.55
CA ASP A 83 2.25 7.11 -22.48
C ASP A 83 2.98 7.11 -23.84
N GLU A 84 4.27 6.77 -23.84
CA GLU A 84 5.07 6.57 -25.06
C GLU A 84 4.86 5.17 -25.66
N SER A 85 4.56 4.18 -24.82
CA SER A 85 4.33 2.80 -25.25
C SER A 85 3.07 2.65 -26.11
N GLY A 86 2.12 3.60 -26.03
CA GLY A 86 0.92 3.64 -26.84
C GLY A 86 -0.30 2.94 -26.24
N LEU A 87 -0.20 2.41 -25.03
CA LEU A 87 -1.28 1.68 -24.35
C LEU A 87 -2.57 2.50 -24.21
N VAL A 88 -2.45 3.78 -23.80
CA VAL A 88 -3.64 4.65 -23.72
C VAL A 88 -4.29 4.84 -25.08
N GLY A 89 -3.49 4.93 -26.15
CA GLY A 89 -3.99 4.98 -27.53
C GLY A 89 -4.84 3.76 -27.90
N GLU A 90 -4.34 2.57 -27.59
CA GLU A 90 -5.04 1.30 -27.82
C GLU A 90 -6.34 1.21 -27.01
N ILE A 91 -6.32 1.59 -25.75
CA ILE A 91 -7.53 1.69 -24.91
C ILE A 91 -8.56 2.62 -25.56
N MET A 92 -8.13 3.80 -26.01
CA MET A 92 -9.00 4.77 -26.67
C MET A 92 -9.59 4.24 -27.96
N ASP A 93 -8.85 3.44 -28.74
CA ASP A 93 -9.34 2.81 -29.95
C ASP A 93 -10.41 1.74 -29.67
N VAL A 94 -10.23 0.93 -28.62
CA VAL A 94 -11.26 -0.02 -28.17
C VAL A 94 -12.53 0.71 -27.74
N LEU A 95 -12.39 1.79 -26.95
CA LEU A 95 -13.52 2.61 -26.51
C LEU A 95 -14.26 3.27 -27.69
N ALA A 96 -13.52 3.76 -28.69
CA ALA A 96 -14.08 4.37 -29.89
C ALA A 96 -14.86 3.34 -30.75
N LYS A 97 -14.31 2.13 -30.92
CA LYS A 97 -15.00 1.01 -31.61
C LYS A 97 -16.33 0.67 -30.93
N LYS A 98 -16.38 0.72 -29.60
CA LYS A 98 -17.61 0.50 -28.80
C LYS A 98 -18.53 1.74 -28.74
N LYS A 99 -18.20 2.83 -29.45
CA LYS A 99 -18.95 4.10 -29.50
C LYS A 99 -19.09 4.79 -28.12
N HIS A 100 -18.18 4.53 -27.19
CA HIS A 100 -18.18 5.13 -25.87
C HIS A 100 -17.45 6.48 -25.78
N VAL A 101 -16.81 6.94 -26.86
CA VAL A 101 -16.05 8.22 -26.88
C VAL A 101 -16.83 9.32 -27.57
N GLY A 102 -16.93 10.47 -26.91
CA GLY A 102 -17.37 11.75 -27.45
C GLY A 102 -16.17 12.56 -27.95
N ALA A 103 -15.93 13.72 -27.36
CA ALA A 103 -14.71 14.50 -27.59
C ALA A 103 -13.49 13.80 -26.96
N LYS A 104 -12.33 13.88 -27.63
CA LYS A 104 -11.07 13.35 -27.07
C LYS A 104 -9.92 14.32 -27.30
N LYS A 105 -9.04 14.40 -26.30
CA LYS A 105 -7.78 15.15 -26.38
C LYS A 105 -6.66 14.30 -25.81
N LEU A 106 -5.67 13.99 -26.64
CA LEU A 106 -4.51 13.20 -26.26
C LEU A 106 -3.31 14.13 -26.07
N VAL A 107 -2.65 14.06 -24.93
CA VAL A 107 -1.56 14.96 -24.53
C VAL A 107 -0.33 14.12 -24.20
N PRO A 108 0.71 14.13 -25.06
CA PRO A 108 1.98 13.48 -24.77
C PRO A 108 2.63 14.12 -23.52
N VAL A 109 3.14 13.27 -22.62
CA VAL A 109 3.77 13.72 -21.37
C VAL A 109 5.29 13.81 -21.52
N TRP A 110 5.90 12.79 -22.11
CA TRP A 110 7.34 12.75 -22.27
C TRP A 110 7.79 13.72 -23.36
N GLY A 111 8.91 14.41 -23.12
CA GLY A 111 9.36 15.50 -24.02
C GLY A 111 8.55 16.80 -23.91
N ASN A 112 7.51 16.86 -23.06
CA ASN A 112 6.63 18.01 -22.92
C ASN A 112 6.75 18.65 -21.52
N ASP A 113 7.72 19.54 -21.33
CA ASP A 113 7.95 20.21 -20.04
C ASP A 113 6.98 21.36 -19.76
N ASP A 114 6.19 21.78 -20.75
CA ASP A 114 5.13 22.76 -20.52
C ASP A 114 4.07 22.23 -19.54
N LEU A 115 3.89 20.92 -19.43
CA LEU A 115 2.99 20.30 -18.46
C LEU A 115 3.44 20.48 -16.99
N LEU A 116 4.64 20.96 -16.75
CA LEU A 116 5.11 21.34 -15.40
C LEU A 116 4.60 22.71 -14.97
N LYS A 117 3.95 23.45 -15.87
CA LYS A 117 3.37 24.77 -15.62
C LYS A 117 1.88 24.64 -15.25
N PRO A 118 1.44 25.15 -14.10
CA PRO A 118 0.04 25.06 -13.68
C PRO A 118 -0.95 25.59 -14.72
N GLU A 119 -0.58 26.69 -15.39
CA GLU A 119 -1.42 27.37 -16.39
C GLU A 119 -1.69 26.45 -17.59
N LYS A 120 -0.70 25.63 -17.97
CA LYS A 120 -0.86 24.69 -19.11
C LYS A 120 -1.81 23.55 -18.78
N ILE A 121 -1.72 22.98 -17.57
CA ILE A 121 -2.66 21.96 -17.14
C ILE A 121 -4.07 22.54 -17.01
N GLU A 122 -4.21 23.76 -16.47
CA GLU A 122 -5.51 24.42 -16.34
C GLU A 122 -6.14 24.71 -17.70
N GLU A 123 -5.36 25.18 -18.71
CA GLU A 123 -5.81 25.34 -20.10
C GLU A 123 -6.35 24.03 -20.68
N LEU A 124 -5.65 22.91 -20.48
CA LEU A 124 -6.07 21.60 -20.98
C LEU A 124 -7.37 21.09 -20.33
N MET A 125 -7.59 21.45 -19.07
CA MET A 125 -8.75 21.02 -18.29
C MET A 125 -9.96 21.97 -18.42
N ALA A 126 -9.79 23.14 -19.02
CA ALA A 126 -10.83 24.18 -19.10
C ALA A 126 -12.10 23.73 -19.86
N ASP A 127 -11.97 22.80 -20.81
CA ASP A 127 -13.08 22.26 -21.61
C ASP A 127 -14.05 21.37 -20.80
N THR A 128 -13.70 21.02 -19.56
CA THR A 128 -14.43 20.08 -18.69
C THR A 128 -14.60 18.69 -19.31
N TRP A 129 -14.22 17.65 -18.56
CA TRP A 129 -14.11 16.31 -19.08
C TRP A 129 -14.93 15.31 -18.23
N ASP A 130 -15.55 14.32 -18.86
CA ASP A 130 -16.17 13.21 -18.14
C ASP A 130 -15.13 12.30 -17.51
N MET A 131 -13.97 12.15 -18.19
CA MET A 131 -12.87 11.31 -17.76
C MET A 131 -11.52 11.97 -18.04
N LEU A 132 -10.63 11.91 -17.06
CA LEU A 132 -9.21 12.15 -17.25
C LEU A 132 -8.47 10.82 -17.12
N ILE A 133 -7.68 10.45 -18.12
CA ILE A 133 -6.78 9.28 -18.06
C ILE A 133 -5.36 9.79 -17.86
N PHE A 134 -4.68 9.29 -16.83
CA PHE A 134 -3.27 9.55 -16.57
C PHE A 134 -2.48 8.26 -16.80
N GLY A 135 -1.92 8.12 -18.01
CA GLY A 135 -1.28 6.91 -18.52
C GLY A 135 0.25 6.84 -18.39
N PRO A 136 1.02 7.95 -18.21
CA PRO A 136 2.49 7.89 -18.30
C PRO A 136 3.16 7.07 -17.20
N GLY A 137 2.39 6.57 -16.23
CA GLY A 137 2.87 5.64 -15.21
C GLY A 137 3.11 4.21 -15.71
N VAL A 138 2.77 3.89 -16.96
CA VAL A 138 3.07 2.58 -17.56
C VAL A 138 4.43 2.53 -18.24
N ASP A 139 5.01 3.70 -18.56
CA ASP A 139 6.32 3.78 -19.18
C ASP A 139 7.44 3.62 -18.14
N LEU A 140 8.59 3.19 -18.63
CA LEU A 140 9.79 3.00 -17.81
C LEU A 140 10.83 4.10 -18.08
N PRO A 141 11.66 4.45 -17.09
CA PRO A 141 12.82 5.30 -17.31
C PRO A 141 13.82 4.62 -18.26
N GLU A 142 14.70 5.41 -18.87
CA GLU A 142 15.69 4.95 -19.84
C GLU A 142 16.66 3.91 -19.27
N SER A 143 16.91 3.96 -17.95
CA SER A 143 17.78 2.99 -17.28
C SER A 143 17.32 2.67 -15.85
N ASN A 144 17.93 1.67 -15.25
CA ASN A 144 17.76 1.32 -13.83
C ASN A 144 18.65 2.15 -12.89
N ASP A 145 19.33 3.20 -13.39
CA ASP A 145 20.09 4.09 -12.52
C ASP A 145 19.14 4.90 -11.62
N PRO A 146 19.47 5.03 -10.34
CA PRO A 146 18.64 5.81 -9.41
C PRO A 146 18.30 7.22 -9.88
N ASP A 147 19.21 7.93 -10.56
CA ASP A 147 18.98 9.30 -10.98
C ASP A 147 17.92 9.39 -12.10
N ASP A 148 17.88 8.41 -13.01
CA ASP A 148 16.86 8.30 -14.06
C ASP A 148 15.49 7.95 -13.45
N ILE A 149 15.46 6.99 -12.52
CA ILE A 149 14.23 6.62 -11.80
C ILE A 149 13.65 7.82 -11.02
N ILE A 150 14.51 8.60 -10.35
CA ILE A 150 14.12 9.80 -9.61
C ILE A 150 13.57 10.87 -10.55
N ALA A 151 14.28 11.16 -11.64
CA ALA A 151 13.85 12.18 -12.61
C ALA A 151 12.49 11.83 -13.21
N TRP A 152 12.27 10.55 -13.52
CA TRP A 152 10.99 10.03 -14.01
C TRP A 152 9.86 10.19 -12.99
N SER A 153 10.10 9.71 -11.76
CA SER A 153 9.15 9.83 -10.66
C SER A 153 8.77 11.27 -10.35
N ASP A 154 9.75 12.17 -10.32
CA ASP A 154 9.57 13.59 -10.04
C ASP A 154 8.64 14.26 -11.06
N LYS A 155 8.77 13.92 -12.34
CA LYS A 155 7.91 14.45 -13.40
C LYS A 155 6.47 13.97 -13.21
N LEU A 156 6.26 12.69 -12.93
CA LEU A 156 4.94 12.14 -12.64
C LEU A 156 4.29 12.79 -11.42
N ILE A 157 5.04 12.95 -10.32
CA ILE A 157 4.57 13.63 -9.11
C ILE A 157 4.11 15.05 -9.40
N LYS A 158 4.94 15.83 -10.09
CA LYS A 158 4.65 17.24 -10.39
C LYS A 158 3.37 17.40 -11.19
N ILE A 159 3.22 16.65 -12.28
CA ILE A 159 2.05 16.73 -13.15
C ILE A 159 0.80 16.26 -12.42
N PHE A 160 0.87 15.09 -11.76
CA PHE A 160 -0.29 14.53 -11.08
C PHE A 160 -0.73 15.37 -9.88
N LEU A 161 0.20 15.98 -9.14
CA LEU A 161 -0.12 16.93 -8.07
C LEU A 161 -0.91 18.13 -8.60
N LEU A 162 -0.48 18.73 -9.71
CA LEU A 162 -1.19 19.86 -10.34
C LEU A 162 -2.60 19.45 -10.76
N ILE A 163 -2.76 18.29 -11.39
CA ILE A 163 -4.08 17.76 -11.79
C ILE A 163 -4.99 17.63 -10.55
N CYS A 164 -4.51 16.98 -9.49
CA CYS A 164 -5.29 16.77 -8.28
C CYS A 164 -5.66 18.08 -7.57
N GLN A 165 -4.77 19.07 -7.54
CA GLN A 165 -5.05 20.40 -6.98
C GLN A 165 -6.11 21.15 -7.81
N LEU A 166 -6.06 21.03 -9.12
CA LEU A 166 -7.04 21.67 -10.01
C LEU A 166 -8.44 21.06 -9.84
N VAL A 167 -8.55 19.72 -9.82
CA VAL A 167 -9.86 19.08 -9.63
C VAL A 167 -10.41 19.30 -8.22
N GLN A 168 -9.56 19.39 -7.20
CA GLN A 168 -10.00 19.74 -5.86
C GLN A 168 -10.56 21.17 -5.81
N ARG A 169 -9.92 22.10 -6.52
CA ARG A 169 -10.36 23.50 -6.60
C ARG A 169 -11.65 23.63 -7.43
N LYS A 170 -11.75 22.90 -8.53
CA LYS A 170 -12.87 22.93 -9.45
C LYS A 170 -13.21 21.52 -9.96
N PRO A 171 -14.07 20.80 -9.24
CA PRO A 171 -14.41 19.40 -9.58
C PRO A 171 -15.04 19.23 -10.97
N ALA A 172 -15.62 20.29 -11.54
CA ALA A 172 -16.17 20.26 -12.90
C ALA A 172 -15.12 20.04 -14.00
N TYR A 173 -13.83 20.21 -13.71
CA TYR A 173 -12.76 19.97 -14.69
C TYR A 173 -12.65 18.51 -15.11
N ALA A 174 -12.89 17.57 -14.18
CA ALA A 174 -12.94 16.15 -14.51
C ALA A 174 -13.89 15.43 -13.56
N LYS A 175 -14.87 14.71 -14.10
CA LYS A 175 -15.83 13.94 -13.29
C LYS A 175 -15.21 12.69 -12.68
N LYS A 176 -14.14 12.14 -13.28
CA LYS A 176 -13.39 10.96 -12.82
C LYS A 176 -11.94 11.03 -13.32
N ILE A 177 -11.01 10.56 -12.53
CA ILE A 177 -9.60 10.36 -12.91
C ILE A 177 -9.30 8.86 -12.91
N PHE A 178 -8.67 8.38 -13.98
CA PHE A 178 -8.18 7.03 -14.13
C PHE A 178 -6.67 7.04 -14.27
N VAL A 179 -5.95 6.38 -13.35
CA VAL A 179 -4.49 6.38 -13.28
C VAL A 179 -3.98 4.99 -13.61
N LEU A 180 -3.06 4.91 -14.55
CA LEU A 180 -2.42 3.66 -14.99
C LEU A 180 -0.97 3.60 -14.50
N THR A 181 -0.59 2.40 -14.04
CA THR A 181 0.80 2.01 -13.78
C THR A 181 1.04 0.60 -14.31
N SER A 182 2.30 0.20 -14.43
CA SER A 182 2.65 -1.12 -14.93
C SER A 182 3.43 -1.90 -13.88
N ASP A 183 2.85 -3.03 -13.45
CA ASP A 183 3.44 -4.06 -12.56
C ASP A 183 4.13 -3.55 -11.28
N THR A 184 3.77 -2.36 -10.81
CA THR A 184 4.32 -1.77 -9.57
C THR A 184 4.02 -2.64 -8.33
N HIS A 185 3.05 -3.54 -8.44
CA HIS A 185 2.60 -4.48 -7.40
C HIS A 185 2.88 -5.94 -7.74
N SER A 186 3.69 -6.22 -8.77
CA SER A 186 4.02 -7.60 -9.14
C SER A 186 4.87 -8.30 -8.08
N ASN A 187 4.61 -9.60 -7.91
CA ASN A 187 5.47 -10.51 -7.16
C ASN A 187 6.13 -11.54 -8.10
N ASP A 188 5.93 -11.41 -9.41
CA ASP A 188 6.48 -12.31 -10.41
C ASP A 188 7.95 -11.98 -10.68
N PRO A 189 8.89 -12.93 -10.45
CA PRO A 189 10.30 -12.72 -10.75
C PRO A 189 10.55 -12.29 -12.20
N LYS A 190 9.85 -12.92 -13.16
CA LYS A 190 10.03 -12.65 -14.58
C LYS A 190 9.76 -11.19 -14.94
N THR A 191 8.71 -10.61 -14.40
CA THR A 191 8.40 -9.18 -14.59
C THR A 191 9.56 -8.29 -14.16
N TRP A 192 10.15 -8.59 -12.99
CA TRP A 192 11.25 -7.79 -12.44
C TRP A 192 12.60 -8.07 -13.12
N GLU A 193 12.79 -9.26 -13.67
CA GLU A 193 13.96 -9.57 -14.50
C GLU A 193 13.93 -8.79 -15.82
N GLU A 194 12.76 -8.63 -16.42
CA GLU A 194 12.56 -7.91 -17.68
C GLU A 194 12.55 -6.38 -17.50
N GLY A 195 11.77 -5.86 -16.54
CA GLY A 195 11.58 -4.42 -16.36
C GLY A 195 12.55 -3.77 -15.37
N GLY A 196 13.23 -4.57 -14.54
CA GLY A 196 14.21 -4.09 -13.58
C GLY A 196 13.65 -3.18 -12.49
N MET A 197 14.54 -2.45 -11.84
CA MET A 197 14.21 -1.49 -10.78
C MET A 197 13.39 -0.31 -11.32
N GLY A 198 13.47 -0.01 -12.62
CA GLY A 198 12.70 1.02 -13.30
C GLY A 198 11.18 0.89 -13.12
N LEU A 199 10.63 -0.34 -12.98
CA LEU A 199 9.21 -0.57 -12.69
C LEU A 199 8.75 0.09 -11.38
N THR A 200 9.67 0.42 -10.46
CA THR A 200 9.30 1.14 -9.22
C THR A 200 8.99 2.61 -9.46
N ALA A 201 9.41 3.19 -10.58
CA ALA A 201 9.36 4.64 -10.83
C ALA A 201 7.95 5.25 -10.70
N ALA A 202 6.89 4.51 -11.07
CA ALA A 202 5.50 4.97 -10.96
C ALA A 202 4.77 4.50 -9.69
N SER A 203 5.38 3.67 -8.85
CA SER A 203 4.72 3.03 -7.71
C SER A 203 4.23 4.01 -6.64
N HIS A 204 4.82 5.20 -6.56
CA HIS A 204 4.40 6.28 -5.68
C HIS A 204 2.98 6.79 -5.99
N LEU A 205 2.50 6.62 -7.24
CA LEU A 205 1.15 7.01 -7.65
C LEU A 205 0.07 6.26 -6.86
N PHE A 206 0.33 5.01 -6.43
CA PHE A 206 -0.62 4.27 -5.59
C PHE A 206 -0.92 5.00 -4.27
N GLY A 207 0.12 5.34 -3.50
CA GLY A 207 -0.04 6.06 -2.24
C GLY A 207 -0.61 7.46 -2.43
N MET A 208 -0.20 8.15 -3.50
CA MET A 208 -0.71 9.46 -3.85
C MET A 208 -2.20 9.42 -4.21
N CYS A 209 -2.64 8.48 -5.06
CA CYS A 209 -4.05 8.27 -5.40
C CYS A 209 -4.89 7.98 -4.14
N ASN A 210 -4.39 7.13 -3.24
CA ASN A 210 -5.11 6.79 -2.02
C ASN A 210 -5.36 8.01 -1.12
N THR A 211 -4.37 8.89 -0.96
CA THR A 211 -4.55 10.13 -0.18
C THR A 211 -5.41 11.14 -0.92
N CYS A 212 -5.17 11.35 -2.23
CA CYS A 212 -5.94 12.30 -3.02
C CYS A 212 -7.43 11.97 -3.06
N ARG A 213 -7.82 10.68 -3.08
CA ARG A 213 -9.24 10.25 -2.98
C ARG A 213 -9.93 10.77 -1.73
N MET A 214 -9.19 10.85 -0.63
CA MET A 214 -9.74 11.31 0.64
C MET A 214 -9.94 12.82 0.67
N GLU A 215 -9.15 13.54 -0.11
CA GLU A 215 -9.17 14.99 -0.17
C GLU A 215 -9.94 15.56 -1.37
N CYS A 216 -9.95 14.85 -2.51
CA CYS A 216 -10.70 15.23 -3.72
C CYS A 216 -12.07 14.54 -3.78
N GLY A 217 -12.83 14.55 -2.70
CA GLY A 217 -14.05 13.74 -2.53
C GLY A 217 -15.13 13.89 -3.62
N ALA A 218 -15.13 14.99 -4.38
CA ALA A 218 -16.08 15.21 -5.48
C ALA A 218 -15.63 14.57 -6.81
N THR A 219 -14.34 14.23 -6.96
CA THR A 219 -13.80 13.62 -8.17
C THR A 219 -13.20 12.25 -7.82
N PRO A 220 -13.87 11.14 -8.16
CA PRO A 220 -13.35 9.80 -7.94
C PRO A 220 -12.02 9.59 -8.67
N ILE A 221 -11.02 9.04 -7.97
CA ILE A 221 -9.73 8.68 -8.54
C ILE A 221 -9.61 7.16 -8.54
N HIS A 222 -9.48 6.57 -9.71
CA HIS A 222 -9.34 5.15 -9.92
C HIS A 222 -7.89 4.81 -10.28
N PHE A 223 -7.28 3.90 -9.55
CA PHE A 223 -5.93 3.41 -9.79
C PHE A 223 -5.99 2.02 -10.40
N CYS A 224 -5.26 1.81 -11.49
CA CYS A 224 -5.14 0.52 -12.14
C CYS A 224 -3.67 0.20 -12.42
N ASP A 225 -3.20 -0.91 -11.86
CA ASP A 225 -1.87 -1.46 -12.13
C ASP A 225 -2.04 -2.59 -13.15
N CYS A 226 -1.50 -2.42 -14.35
CA CYS A 226 -1.61 -3.44 -15.40
C CYS A 226 -0.31 -4.23 -15.55
N GLU A 227 -0.39 -5.37 -16.21
CA GLU A 227 0.78 -6.17 -16.56
C GLU A 227 1.71 -5.41 -17.51
N PHE A 228 3.01 -5.55 -17.33
CA PHE A 228 4.03 -4.89 -18.14
C PHE A 228 3.99 -5.36 -19.60
N THR A 229 3.78 -6.66 -19.82
CA THR A 229 3.59 -7.21 -21.17
C THR A 229 2.11 -7.21 -21.53
N VAL A 230 1.66 -6.16 -22.21
CA VAL A 230 0.25 -5.95 -22.52
C VAL A 230 -0.18 -6.76 -23.74
N THR A 231 -1.35 -7.44 -23.64
CA THR A 231 -2.02 -8.16 -24.74
C THR A 231 -3.34 -7.48 -25.12
N ASP A 232 -3.89 -7.79 -26.29
CA ASP A 232 -5.21 -7.28 -26.73
C ASP A 232 -6.32 -7.56 -25.70
N GLU A 233 -6.22 -8.68 -24.99
CA GLU A 233 -7.18 -9.04 -23.94
C GLU A 233 -7.06 -8.10 -22.73
N ILE A 234 -5.83 -7.80 -22.31
CA ILE A 234 -5.57 -6.82 -21.24
C ILE A 234 -6.07 -5.43 -21.65
N VAL A 235 -5.81 -4.98 -22.89
CA VAL A 235 -6.33 -3.71 -23.41
C VAL A 235 -7.86 -3.69 -23.35
N THR A 236 -8.51 -4.79 -23.71
CA THR A 236 -9.98 -4.90 -23.65
C THR A 236 -10.50 -4.81 -22.22
N GLN A 237 -9.83 -5.46 -21.26
CA GLN A 237 -10.19 -5.39 -19.84
C GLN A 237 -9.94 -3.97 -19.28
N LEU A 238 -8.84 -3.32 -19.64
CA LEU A 238 -8.54 -1.93 -19.25
C LEU A 238 -9.62 -0.97 -19.79
N ALA A 239 -10.04 -1.13 -21.04
CA ALA A 239 -11.12 -0.33 -21.62
C ALA A 239 -12.45 -0.53 -20.89
N ALA A 240 -12.76 -1.75 -20.46
CA ALA A 240 -13.93 -2.04 -19.65
C ALA A 240 -13.83 -1.41 -18.25
N GLU A 241 -12.64 -1.44 -17.62
CA GLU A 241 -12.41 -0.82 -16.32
C GLU A 241 -12.54 0.70 -16.37
N VAL A 242 -12.06 1.35 -17.44
CA VAL A 242 -12.22 2.80 -17.68
C VAL A 242 -13.69 3.20 -17.71
N THR A 243 -14.54 2.44 -18.37
CA THR A 243 -15.97 2.75 -18.54
C THR A 243 -16.82 2.34 -17.33
N ARG A 244 -16.26 1.60 -16.38
CA ARG A 244 -16.99 1.13 -15.21
C ARG A 244 -17.64 2.27 -14.43
N GLN A 245 -18.89 2.11 -14.09
CA GLN A 245 -19.63 3.09 -13.29
C GLN A 245 -19.12 3.13 -11.83
N ALA A 246 -19.12 4.30 -11.23
CA ALA A 246 -18.58 4.58 -9.90
C ALA A 246 -19.25 3.81 -8.73
N GLY A 247 -20.21 2.95 -8.98
CA GLY A 247 -21.01 2.27 -7.94
C GLY A 247 -20.46 0.94 -7.41
N PHE A 248 -19.45 0.33 -8.05
CA PHE A 248 -18.96 -1.00 -7.68
C PHE A 248 -17.76 -1.03 -6.72
N GLY A 249 -17.45 0.07 -6.07
CA GLY A 249 -16.70 0.10 -4.81
C GLY A 249 -15.18 -0.09 -4.86
N GLU A 250 -14.59 -0.60 -5.94
CA GLU A 250 -13.14 -0.81 -6.00
C GLU A 250 -12.45 0.31 -6.77
N ASN A 251 -11.58 1.06 -6.09
CA ASN A 251 -10.86 2.18 -6.68
C ASN A 251 -9.38 1.88 -6.91
N SER A 252 -8.92 0.68 -6.58
CA SER A 252 -7.57 0.20 -6.85
C SER A 252 -7.68 -1.23 -7.33
N VAL A 253 -7.30 -1.45 -8.58
CA VAL A 253 -7.37 -2.76 -9.22
C VAL A 253 -6.03 -3.10 -9.84
N ARG A 254 -5.83 -4.37 -10.08
CA ARG A 254 -4.72 -4.90 -10.86
C ARG A 254 -5.27 -5.76 -11.99
N ILE A 255 -4.76 -5.59 -13.20
CA ILE A 255 -5.17 -6.36 -14.37
C ILE A 255 -3.95 -7.02 -14.99
N ASN A 256 -3.99 -8.34 -15.11
CA ASN A 256 -2.93 -9.14 -15.74
C ASN A 256 -3.54 -10.26 -16.59
N TRP A 257 -2.72 -11.14 -17.16
CA TRP A 257 -3.14 -12.24 -18.00
C TRP A 257 -4.11 -13.22 -17.31
N ARG A 258 -4.12 -13.28 -15.97
CA ARG A 258 -5.07 -14.11 -15.20
C ARG A 258 -6.43 -13.45 -15.03
N GLY A 259 -6.50 -12.12 -15.17
CA GLY A 259 -7.74 -11.37 -15.01
C GLY A 259 -7.60 -10.11 -14.18
N ARG A 260 -8.70 -9.72 -13.55
CA ARG A 260 -8.83 -8.53 -12.72
C ARG A 260 -8.78 -8.89 -11.24
N PHE A 261 -7.94 -8.18 -10.48
CA PHE A 261 -7.71 -8.40 -9.06
C PHE A 261 -7.96 -7.14 -8.25
N VAL A 262 -8.36 -7.32 -7.00
CA VAL A 262 -8.57 -6.25 -6.02
C VAL A 262 -7.81 -6.56 -4.74
N ALA A 263 -7.29 -5.54 -4.08
CA ALA A 263 -6.53 -5.71 -2.85
C ALA A 263 -7.45 -5.98 -1.65
N ARG A 264 -7.06 -6.93 -0.81
CA ARG A 264 -7.72 -7.25 0.46
C ARG A 264 -6.69 -7.36 1.56
N MET A 265 -7.00 -6.75 2.70
CA MET A 265 -6.19 -6.87 3.89
C MET A 265 -6.70 -8.04 4.72
N VAL A 266 -5.82 -8.99 5.04
CA VAL A 266 -6.13 -10.19 5.80
C VAL A 266 -5.19 -10.32 6.99
N LEU A 267 -5.63 -10.96 8.07
CA LEU A 267 -4.73 -11.28 9.18
C LEU A 267 -3.66 -12.28 8.75
N ALA A 268 -2.47 -12.18 9.34
CA ALA A 268 -1.44 -13.18 9.23
C ALA A 268 -1.80 -14.41 10.08
N GLU A 269 -2.76 -15.18 9.59
CA GLU A 269 -3.22 -16.43 10.21
C GLU A 269 -2.15 -17.53 10.12
N PRO A 270 -2.32 -18.65 10.85
CA PRO A 270 -1.36 -19.78 10.83
C PRO A 270 -1.04 -20.32 9.43
N ARG A 271 -1.95 -20.19 8.46
CA ARG A 271 -1.71 -20.61 7.06
C ARG A 271 -0.61 -19.81 6.35
N TYR A 272 -0.35 -18.58 6.80
CA TYR A 272 0.68 -17.71 6.24
C TYR A 272 1.97 -17.72 7.04
N THR A 273 1.91 -18.10 8.32
CA THR A 273 3.07 -18.10 9.21
C THR A 273 3.83 -19.42 9.15
N SER A 274 5.12 -19.33 9.29
CA SER A 274 6.01 -20.49 9.46
C SER A 274 6.57 -20.56 10.88
N ASN A 275 7.30 -21.61 11.18
CA ASN A 275 8.08 -21.71 12.44
C ASN A 275 9.35 -20.84 12.44
N TYR A 276 9.56 -20.07 11.36
CA TYR A 276 10.71 -19.17 11.27
C TYR A 276 10.63 -18.11 12.38
N LYS A 277 11.73 -17.97 13.08
CA LYS A 277 11.96 -16.88 14.04
C LYS A 277 13.22 -16.17 13.63
N PHE A 278 13.11 -14.86 13.37
CA PHE A 278 14.27 -14.06 13.07
C PHE A 278 15.32 -14.24 14.17
N GLN A 279 16.56 -14.41 13.77
CA GLN A 279 17.72 -14.43 14.64
C GLN A 279 18.65 -13.30 14.23
N THR A 280 19.14 -12.56 15.20
CA THR A 280 20.17 -11.54 14.93
C THR A 280 21.45 -12.23 14.47
N PRO A 281 22.09 -11.80 13.38
CA PRO A 281 23.38 -12.31 12.94
C PRO A 281 24.40 -12.33 14.06
N LYS A 282 25.26 -13.37 14.08
CA LYS A 282 26.26 -13.54 15.15
C LYS A 282 27.59 -12.88 14.85
N SER A 283 27.78 -12.38 13.64
CA SER A 283 29.00 -11.73 13.19
C SER A 283 28.69 -10.69 12.11
N GLY A 284 29.68 -9.86 11.81
CA GLY A 284 29.60 -8.90 10.71
C GLY A 284 29.15 -7.51 11.13
N VAL A 285 28.58 -6.79 10.19
CA VAL A 285 28.14 -5.39 10.36
C VAL A 285 26.64 -5.28 10.10
N ILE A 286 25.93 -4.56 10.96
CA ILE A 286 24.55 -4.16 10.73
C ILE A 286 24.49 -2.63 10.66
N GLY A 287 23.98 -2.09 9.55
CA GLY A 287 23.70 -0.66 9.38
C GLY A 287 22.26 -0.31 9.76
N ILE A 288 22.05 0.79 10.49
CA ILE A 288 20.71 1.30 10.81
C ILE A 288 20.60 2.74 10.31
N GLY A 289 20.02 2.95 9.12
CA GLY A 289 19.73 4.26 8.54
C GLY A 289 18.61 4.96 9.32
N GLY A 290 18.83 6.21 9.72
CA GLY A 290 17.96 6.90 10.68
C GLY A 290 18.20 6.44 12.13
N GLY A 291 19.38 5.88 12.42
CA GLY A 291 19.73 5.18 13.64
C GLY A 291 19.59 6.00 14.93
N ASN A 292 19.77 7.32 14.89
CA ASN A 292 19.57 8.20 16.04
C ASN A 292 18.08 8.57 16.28
N GLY A 293 17.19 8.15 15.38
CA GLY A 293 15.76 8.29 15.55
C GLY A 293 15.15 7.23 16.48
N ALA A 294 13.95 7.49 16.96
CA ALA A 294 13.27 6.63 17.92
C ALA A 294 13.16 5.16 17.44
N LEU A 295 12.72 4.94 16.20
CA LEU A 295 12.54 3.59 15.67
C LEU A 295 13.88 2.89 15.39
N GLY A 296 14.90 3.62 14.92
CA GLY A 296 16.25 3.08 14.76
C GLY A 296 16.84 2.58 16.08
N LEU A 297 16.63 3.33 17.18
CA LEU A 297 17.07 2.95 18.52
C LEU A 297 16.26 1.75 19.05
N VAL A 298 14.94 1.71 18.83
CA VAL A 298 14.13 0.53 19.20
C VAL A 298 14.63 -0.72 18.48
N MET A 299 14.94 -0.63 17.18
CA MET A 299 15.46 -1.77 16.42
C MET A 299 16.86 -2.20 16.90
N GLY A 300 17.76 -1.26 17.17
CA GLY A 300 19.06 -1.59 17.73
C GLY A 300 18.96 -2.32 19.07
N LYS A 301 18.06 -1.87 19.95
CA LYS A 301 17.76 -2.56 21.21
C LYS A 301 17.17 -3.95 20.97
N TYR A 302 16.19 -4.07 20.07
CA TYR A 302 15.57 -5.34 19.69
C TYR A 302 16.60 -6.36 19.18
N LEU A 303 17.51 -5.96 18.29
CA LEU A 303 18.56 -6.86 17.79
C LEU A 303 19.42 -7.42 18.92
N LEU A 304 19.81 -6.59 19.89
CA LEU A 304 20.61 -7.01 21.04
C LEU A 304 19.82 -7.90 22.02
N GLU A 305 18.57 -7.59 22.27
CA GLU A 305 17.70 -8.39 23.15
C GLU A 305 17.43 -9.78 22.55
N ARG A 306 17.32 -9.91 21.22
CA ARG A 306 17.14 -11.19 20.52
C ARG A 306 18.34 -12.13 20.67
N LEU A 307 19.52 -11.62 20.87
CA LEU A 307 20.71 -12.44 21.13
C LEU A 307 20.70 -13.11 22.53
N GLY A 308 19.97 -12.54 23.49
CA GLY A 308 19.86 -13.11 24.83
C GLY A 308 21.23 -13.38 25.46
N ASP A 309 21.42 -14.58 26.01
CA ASP A 309 22.68 -15.00 26.65
C ASP A 309 23.81 -15.28 25.62
N ALA A 310 23.47 -15.48 24.35
CA ALA A 310 24.45 -15.70 23.30
C ALA A 310 25.29 -14.44 22.96
N ARG A 311 24.96 -13.27 23.51
CA ARG A 311 25.70 -12.02 23.25
C ARG A 311 27.21 -12.09 23.54
N SER A 312 27.61 -12.92 24.52
CA SER A 312 29.03 -13.11 24.84
C SER A 312 29.82 -13.88 23.77
N GLU A 313 29.12 -14.63 22.90
CA GLU A 313 29.69 -15.46 21.84
C GLU A 313 29.64 -14.79 20.47
N VAL A 314 29.07 -13.58 20.39
CA VAL A 314 28.81 -12.85 19.15
C VAL A 314 29.86 -11.79 18.92
N THR A 315 30.37 -11.69 17.69
CA THR A 315 31.27 -10.61 17.24
C THR A 315 30.55 -9.77 16.18
N LEU A 316 29.89 -8.71 16.59
CA LEU A 316 28.99 -7.91 15.75
C LEU A 316 29.26 -6.42 15.92
N GLU A 317 29.21 -5.67 14.83
CA GLU A 317 29.23 -4.21 14.86
C GLU A 317 27.85 -3.67 14.39
N ILE A 318 27.20 -2.87 15.23
CA ILE A 318 25.93 -2.19 14.90
C ILE A 318 26.21 -0.71 14.72
N LYS A 319 26.06 -0.20 13.50
CA LYS A 319 26.33 1.18 13.11
C LYS A 319 25.03 1.97 12.96
N PHE A 320 24.83 2.95 13.82
CA PHE A 320 23.69 3.86 13.81
C PHE A 320 24.00 5.06 12.91
N LEU A 321 23.50 5.01 11.68
CA LEU A 321 23.75 6.00 10.64
C LEU A 321 22.80 7.19 10.77
N SER A 322 23.34 8.38 10.85
CA SER A 322 22.57 9.62 10.96
C SER A 322 23.35 10.81 10.43
N ARG A 323 22.65 11.91 10.10
CA ARG A 323 23.26 13.17 9.66
C ARG A 323 24.15 13.83 10.72
N SER A 324 23.99 13.45 11.97
CA SER A 324 24.77 13.97 13.10
C SER A 324 24.87 12.92 14.21
N MET A 325 25.88 13.07 15.08
CA MET A 325 26.07 12.22 16.27
C MET A 325 25.05 12.50 17.39
N ARG A 326 24.16 13.47 17.20
CA ARG A 326 23.24 13.92 18.25
C ARG A 326 22.01 13.01 18.33
N ILE A 327 21.74 12.48 19.52
CA ILE A 327 20.48 11.89 19.93
C ILE A 327 19.69 12.96 20.68
N SER A 328 18.42 13.12 20.35
CA SER A 328 17.56 14.17 20.95
C SER A 328 16.34 13.53 21.61
N GLY A 329 16.02 14.04 22.79
CA GLY A 329 14.89 13.62 23.61
C GLY A 329 15.24 12.54 24.63
N ALA A 330 14.75 12.73 25.85
CA ALA A 330 15.07 11.88 27.01
C ALA A 330 14.72 10.38 26.77
N GLY A 331 13.67 10.08 26.01
CA GLY A 331 13.31 8.72 25.63
C GLY A 331 14.38 8.06 24.75
N ASN A 332 14.84 8.77 23.73
CA ASN A 332 15.90 8.29 22.83
C ASN A 332 17.23 8.14 23.55
N GLU A 333 17.57 9.07 24.44
CA GLU A 333 18.79 9.00 25.25
C GLU A 333 18.78 7.79 26.19
N ARG A 334 17.63 7.45 26.77
CA ARG A 334 17.46 6.22 27.56
C ARG A 334 17.65 4.98 26.71
N LEU A 335 17.00 4.90 25.55
CA LEU A 335 17.18 3.77 24.61
C LEU A 335 18.64 3.59 24.23
N TRP A 336 19.34 4.67 23.91
CA TRP A 336 20.76 4.61 23.59
C TRP A 336 21.62 4.15 24.79
N SER A 337 21.30 4.61 26.00
CA SER A 337 21.94 4.12 27.22
C SER A 337 21.72 2.61 27.42
N ASP A 338 20.51 2.13 27.21
CA ASP A 338 20.17 0.70 27.32
C ASP A 338 20.91 -0.14 26.26
N ILE A 339 20.98 0.32 25.01
CA ILE A 339 21.76 -0.31 23.95
C ILE A 339 23.23 -0.46 24.36
N LYS A 340 23.85 0.60 24.88
CA LYS A 340 25.24 0.54 25.36
C LYS A 340 25.42 -0.43 26.52
N LYS A 341 24.48 -0.49 27.46
CA LYS A 341 24.50 -1.46 28.56
C LYS A 341 24.40 -2.91 28.07
N LEU A 342 23.53 -3.17 27.09
CA LEU A 342 23.36 -4.51 26.52
C LEU A 342 24.61 -4.99 25.78
N ALA A 343 25.37 -4.09 25.16
CA ALA A 343 26.62 -4.39 24.48
C ALA A 343 27.84 -4.45 25.44
N ALA A 344 27.74 -3.85 26.63
CA ALA A 344 28.86 -3.77 27.57
C ALA A 344 29.32 -5.17 28.05
N GLY A 345 30.66 -5.39 28.03
CA GLY A 345 31.23 -6.68 28.42
C GLY A 345 31.08 -7.81 27.42
N THR A 346 30.64 -7.51 26.20
CA THR A 346 30.54 -8.46 25.08
C THR A 346 31.49 -8.05 23.94
N ASN A 347 31.60 -8.85 22.91
CA ASN A 347 32.32 -8.52 21.66
C ASN A 347 31.45 -7.76 20.65
N ILE A 348 30.32 -7.19 21.10
CA ILE A 348 29.43 -6.38 20.25
C ILE A 348 29.82 -4.92 20.37
N THR A 349 30.10 -4.30 19.23
CA THR A 349 30.38 -2.88 19.14
C THR A 349 29.13 -2.12 18.68
N VAL A 350 28.73 -1.05 19.39
CA VAL A 350 27.63 -0.17 18.99
C VAL A 350 28.17 1.23 18.80
N VAL A 351 28.09 1.75 17.57
CA VAL A 351 28.67 3.04 17.21
C VAL A 351 27.66 3.94 16.48
N GLN A 352 27.80 5.24 16.67
CA GLN A 352 27.14 6.22 15.84
C GLN A 352 28.10 6.59 14.70
N GLU A 353 27.58 6.64 13.48
CA GLU A 353 28.35 7.03 12.30
C GLU A 353 27.62 8.14 11.54
N VAL A 354 28.37 9.17 11.14
CA VAL A 354 27.82 10.26 10.32
C VAL A 354 27.67 9.78 8.90
N CYS A 355 26.43 9.52 8.52
CA CYS A 355 26.07 9.12 7.15
C CYS A 355 24.68 9.72 6.83
N ASP A 356 24.64 10.64 5.87
CA ASP A 356 23.37 11.16 5.36
C ASP A 356 22.80 10.21 4.31
N VAL A 357 21.89 9.34 4.73
CA VAL A 357 21.27 8.34 3.85
C VAL A 357 20.49 8.94 2.68
N SER A 358 20.20 10.24 2.70
CA SER A 358 19.58 10.95 1.58
C SER A 358 20.55 11.28 0.44
N LYS A 359 21.83 10.95 0.62
CA LYS A 359 22.90 11.18 -0.35
C LYS A 359 23.39 9.86 -0.91
N ARG A 360 23.29 9.72 -2.25
CA ARG A 360 23.71 8.51 -2.97
C ARG A 360 25.12 8.09 -2.59
N GLU A 361 26.08 9.04 -2.64
CA GLU A 361 27.49 8.77 -2.39
C GLU A 361 27.75 8.29 -0.96
N ALA A 362 26.96 8.79 0.02
CA ALA A 362 27.14 8.39 1.42
C ALA A 362 26.69 6.94 1.65
N ILE A 363 25.57 6.53 1.04
CA ILE A 363 25.08 5.15 1.10
C ILE A 363 25.99 4.21 0.32
N GLU A 364 26.38 4.57 -0.91
CA GLU A 364 27.29 3.77 -1.72
C GLU A 364 28.63 3.56 -0.99
N LYS A 365 29.17 4.62 -0.38
CA LYS A 365 30.40 4.52 0.42
C LYS A 365 30.22 3.57 1.62
N PHE A 366 29.14 3.73 2.39
CA PHE A 366 28.86 2.87 3.54
C PHE A 366 28.76 1.39 3.11
N VAL A 367 28.01 1.10 2.06
CA VAL A 367 27.85 -0.29 1.58
C VAL A 367 29.17 -0.82 1.05
N SER A 368 29.90 -0.05 0.25
CA SER A 368 31.22 -0.44 -0.29
C SER A 368 32.23 -0.75 0.81
N ASP A 369 32.32 0.11 1.84
CA ASP A 369 33.27 -0.05 2.95
C ASP A 369 32.97 -1.30 3.80
N ASN A 370 31.73 -1.80 3.80
CA ASN A 370 31.30 -2.93 4.62
C ASN A 370 30.87 -4.15 3.80
N ALA A 371 30.90 -4.12 2.46
CA ALA A 371 30.30 -5.12 1.57
C ALA A 371 30.66 -6.58 1.93
N ALA A 372 31.92 -6.85 2.25
CA ALA A 372 32.41 -8.20 2.56
C ALA A 372 31.84 -8.81 3.84
N ASN A 373 31.33 -7.99 4.77
CA ASN A 373 30.86 -8.43 6.09
C ASN A 373 29.53 -7.76 6.51
N LEU A 374 28.83 -7.10 5.58
CA LEU A 374 27.51 -6.52 5.83
C LEU A 374 26.47 -7.62 5.93
N THR A 375 26.01 -7.89 7.13
CA THR A 375 25.04 -8.96 7.41
C THR A 375 23.60 -8.47 7.54
N GLY A 376 23.40 -7.16 7.77
CA GLY A 376 22.07 -6.61 7.87
C GLY A 376 22.00 -5.11 7.61
N PHE A 377 20.85 -4.65 7.13
CA PHE A 377 20.56 -3.22 7.03
C PHE A 377 19.12 -2.92 7.42
N ILE A 378 18.90 -1.89 8.21
CA ILE A 378 17.59 -1.35 8.58
C ILE A 378 17.48 0.08 8.09
N HIS A 379 16.54 0.36 7.19
CA HIS A 379 16.24 1.71 6.73
C HIS A 379 14.99 2.24 7.44
N SER A 380 15.20 3.03 8.51
CA SER A 380 14.13 3.63 9.33
C SER A 380 14.05 5.15 9.19
N ALA A 381 14.85 5.76 8.30
CA ALA A 381 14.83 7.19 8.09
C ALA A 381 13.53 7.67 7.43
N GLY A 382 13.08 8.86 7.81
CA GLY A 382 11.92 9.52 7.24
C GLY A 382 11.56 10.79 8.00
N ILE A 383 10.88 11.68 7.30
CA ILE A 383 10.31 12.91 7.88
C ILE A 383 8.89 13.10 7.36
N LEU A 384 8.13 13.96 8.03
CA LEU A 384 6.78 14.36 7.61
C LEU A 384 6.79 15.82 7.12
N ARG A 385 5.96 16.09 6.10
CA ARG A 385 5.64 17.44 5.61
C ARG A 385 4.13 17.53 5.40
N ASP A 386 3.40 17.35 6.51
CA ASP A 386 1.95 17.28 6.50
C ASP A 386 1.34 18.61 6.06
N ALA A 387 0.47 18.53 5.07
CA ALA A 387 -0.36 19.62 4.60
C ALA A 387 -1.50 19.04 3.73
N LEU A 388 -2.67 19.62 3.78
CA LEU A 388 -3.74 19.27 2.83
C LEU A 388 -3.25 19.49 1.40
N LEU A 389 -3.81 18.74 0.45
CA LEU A 389 -3.40 18.71 -0.94
C LEU A 389 -3.27 20.10 -1.58
N MET A 390 -4.20 21.01 -1.27
CA MET A 390 -4.15 22.40 -1.76
C MET A 390 -2.93 23.20 -1.28
N ASN A 391 -2.32 22.80 -0.17
CA ASN A 391 -1.14 23.42 0.45
C ASN A 391 0.13 22.59 0.26
N GLN A 392 0.03 21.52 -0.54
CA GLN A 392 1.18 20.74 -0.97
C GLN A 392 1.92 21.44 -2.11
N ASN A 393 3.21 21.20 -2.20
CA ASN A 393 4.06 21.58 -3.31
C ASN A 393 5.14 20.53 -3.52
N PHE A 394 5.84 20.61 -4.65
CA PHE A 394 6.86 19.63 -4.96
C PHE A 394 8.02 19.63 -3.96
N GLU A 395 8.38 20.76 -3.37
CA GLU A 395 9.45 20.84 -2.36
C GLU A 395 9.14 19.96 -1.14
N LYS A 396 7.89 19.91 -0.69
CA LYS A 396 7.47 19.02 0.40
C LYS A 396 7.55 17.54 0.02
N PHE A 397 7.25 17.20 -1.25
CA PHE A 397 7.47 15.85 -1.76
C PHE A 397 8.96 15.51 -1.75
N ASP A 398 9.80 16.35 -2.30
CA ASP A 398 11.25 16.19 -2.36
C ASP A 398 11.87 16.02 -0.96
N ASP A 399 11.46 16.86 0.01
CA ASP A 399 11.89 16.77 1.41
C ASP A 399 11.59 15.39 2.04
N VAL A 400 10.40 14.82 1.75
CA VAL A 400 9.97 13.53 2.29
C VAL A 400 10.63 12.37 1.55
N PHE A 401 10.74 12.46 0.23
CA PHE A 401 11.28 11.40 -0.62
C PHE A 401 12.77 11.18 -0.41
N LYS A 402 13.56 12.24 -0.31
CA LYS A 402 15.01 12.15 -0.14
C LYS A 402 15.46 11.21 0.98
N PRO A 403 15.05 11.41 2.24
CA PRO A 403 15.49 10.53 3.32
C PRO A 403 14.77 9.18 3.37
N LYS A 404 13.68 8.99 2.63
CA LYS A 404 12.82 7.80 2.71
C LYS A 404 12.87 6.98 1.42
N ALA A 405 12.23 7.44 0.37
CA ALA A 405 12.13 6.70 -0.89
C ALA A 405 13.47 6.62 -1.63
N TRP A 406 14.12 7.79 -1.83
CA TRP A 406 15.39 7.83 -2.55
C TRP A 406 16.53 7.16 -1.78
N ALA A 407 16.55 7.31 -0.45
CA ALA A 407 17.50 6.58 0.38
C ALA A 407 17.32 5.05 0.28
N GLY A 408 16.08 4.56 0.22
CA GLY A 408 15.78 3.16 -0.04
C GLY A 408 16.22 2.69 -1.42
N LEU A 409 16.01 3.53 -2.44
CA LEU A 409 16.45 3.28 -3.82
C LEU A 409 17.99 3.20 -3.91
N TYR A 410 18.70 4.18 -3.34
CA TYR A 410 20.17 4.18 -3.29
C TYR A 410 20.72 2.97 -2.55
N LEU A 411 20.08 2.57 -1.45
CA LEU A 411 20.44 1.37 -0.72
C LEU A 411 20.28 0.12 -1.57
N CYS A 412 19.14 -0.08 -2.24
CA CYS A 412 18.90 -1.23 -3.10
C CYS A 412 19.93 -1.31 -4.23
N HIS A 413 20.19 -0.17 -4.89
CA HIS A 413 21.20 -0.07 -5.95
C HIS A 413 22.61 -0.37 -5.43
N ALA A 414 23.01 0.19 -4.28
CA ALA A 414 24.33 -0.06 -3.70
C ALA A 414 24.53 -1.53 -3.30
N LEU A 415 23.50 -2.17 -2.71
CA LEU A 415 23.54 -3.60 -2.36
C LEU A 415 23.65 -4.53 -3.59
N GLU A 416 23.29 -4.04 -4.78
CA GLU A 416 23.49 -4.77 -6.04
C GLU A 416 24.87 -4.50 -6.64
N LYS A 417 25.26 -3.24 -6.62
CA LYS A 417 26.54 -2.77 -7.19
C LYS A 417 27.77 -3.36 -6.49
N PHE A 418 27.71 -3.55 -5.17
CA PHE A 418 28.88 -3.94 -4.36
C PHE A 418 28.84 -5.39 -3.87
N GLU A 419 27.88 -6.19 -4.32
CA GLU A 419 27.77 -7.62 -3.97
C GLU A 419 28.02 -7.91 -2.49
N CYS A 420 26.97 -7.92 -1.68
CA CYS A 420 27.04 -8.19 -0.24
C CYS A 420 26.69 -9.66 0.05
N PRO A 421 27.65 -10.61 -0.02
CA PRO A 421 27.36 -12.03 0.04
C PRO A 421 26.86 -12.50 1.41
N GLU A 422 27.21 -11.79 2.47
CA GLU A 422 26.84 -12.12 3.84
C GLU A 422 25.51 -11.45 4.27
N LEU A 423 24.82 -10.75 3.35
CA LEU A 423 23.59 -10.04 3.71
C LEU A 423 22.44 -11.01 3.99
N GLU A 424 22.06 -11.13 5.25
CA GLU A 424 20.96 -12.00 5.72
C GLU A 424 19.61 -11.28 5.70
N PHE A 425 19.59 -9.95 5.96
CA PHE A 425 18.36 -9.17 5.96
C PHE A 425 18.55 -7.72 5.53
N CYS A 426 17.52 -7.17 4.90
CA CYS A 426 17.39 -5.75 4.60
C CYS A 426 15.95 -5.33 4.93
N TRP A 427 15.77 -4.51 5.97
CA TRP A 427 14.44 -4.06 6.39
C TRP A 427 14.25 -2.59 6.04
N MET A 428 13.11 -2.27 5.44
CA MET A 428 12.74 -0.90 5.15
C MET A 428 11.41 -0.57 5.81
N PHE A 429 11.33 0.62 6.40
CA PHE A 429 10.16 1.06 7.15
C PHE A 429 9.24 1.89 6.26
N SER A 430 8.15 1.29 5.85
CA SER A 430 7.00 1.91 5.20
C SER A 430 5.94 2.27 6.25
N SER A 431 4.73 2.55 5.82
CA SER A 431 3.60 2.88 6.70
C SER A 431 2.28 2.46 6.09
N VAL A 432 1.30 2.15 6.93
CA VAL A 432 -0.10 1.99 6.50
C VAL A 432 -0.66 3.24 5.83
N ALA A 433 0.01 4.38 5.95
CA ALA A 433 -0.29 5.60 5.21
C ALA A 433 -0.20 5.41 3.68
N ALA A 434 0.50 4.39 3.17
CA ALA A 434 0.48 4.02 1.75
C ALA A 434 -0.96 3.77 1.23
N TYR A 435 -1.88 3.37 2.11
CA TYR A 435 -3.31 3.19 1.80
C TYR A 435 -4.13 4.47 1.92
N GLY A 436 -3.50 5.59 2.14
CA GLY A 436 -4.08 6.92 2.22
C GLY A 436 -4.18 7.46 3.66
N ASN A 437 -3.74 8.70 3.81
CA ASN A 437 -3.92 9.46 5.04
C ASN A 437 -4.07 10.95 4.68
N PRO A 438 -5.17 11.61 5.04
CA PRO A 438 -5.37 13.03 4.72
C PRO A 438 -4.20 13.89 5.22
N GLY A 439 -3.74 14.81 4.38
CA GLY A 439 -2.60 15.66 4.69
C GLY A 439 -1.23 15.04 4.45
N GLN A 440 -1.14 13.76 4.10
CA GLN A 440 0.12 13.04 3.98
C GLN A 440 0.42 12.52 2.54
N ALA A 441 -0.02 13.21 1.51
CA ALA A 441 0.21 12.78 0.13
C ALA A 441 1.70 12.45 -0.16
N PRO A 442 2.70 13.29 0.21
CA PRO A 442 4.11 12.97 0.02
C PRO A 442 4.54 11.71 0.79
N TYR A 443 4.09 11.58 2.03
CA TYR A 443 4.46 10.46 2.89
C TYR A 443 3.82 9.15 2.40
N SER A 444 2.57 9.18 2.01
CA SER A 444 1.86 8.02 1.43
C SER A 444 2.53 7.54 0.12
N ALA A 445 2.89 8.48 -0.75
CA ALA A 445 3.60 8.23 -1.99
C ALA A 445 4.99 7.61 -1.76
N ALA A 446 5.80 8.16 -0.85
CA ALA A 446 7.13 7.65 -0.53
C ALA A 446 7.08 6.24 0.09
N ASN A 447 6.04 5.94 0.89
CA ASN A 447 5.85 4.61 1.46
C ASN A 447 5.50 3.56 0.39
N SER A 448 4.57 3.86 -0.53
CA SER A 448 4.22 2.93 -1.61
C SER A 448 5.40 2.67 -2.56
N PHE A 449 6.32 3.64 -2.72
CA PHE A 449 7.57 3.43 -3.45
C PHE A 449 8.47 2.38 -2.76
N LEU A 450 8.65 2.47 -1.43
CA LEU A 450 9.39 1.46 -0.67
C LEU A 450 8.75 0.06 -0.76
N ASP A 451 7.42 -0.01 -0.76
CA ASP A 451 6.68 -1.26 -0.90
C ASP A 451 7.02 -1.95 -2.23
N SER A 452 7.11 -1.18 -3.32
CA SER A 452 7.49 -1.69 -4.64
C SER A 452 8.97 -2.13 -4.69
N LEU A 453 9.89 -1.36 -4.11
CA LEU A 453 11.30 -1.77 -3.99
C LEU A 453 11.46 -3.12 -3.29
N SER A 454 10.63 -3.40 -2.27
CA SER A 454 10.70 -4.68 -1.59
C SER A 454 10.22 -5.84 -2.48
N ARG A 455 9.18 -5.61 -3.27
CA ARG A 455 8.70 -6.61 -4.24
C ARG A 455 9.78 -6.94 -5.27
N TYR A 456 10.41 -5.92 -5.83
CA TYR A 456 11.55 -6.06 -6.73
C TYR A 456 12.63 -6.98 -6.14
N ARG A 457 13.18 -6.61 -4.98
CA ARG A 457 14.25 -7.39 -4.37
C ARG A 457 13.82 -8.80 -3.98
N LYS A 458 12.62 -8.93 -3.42
CA LYS A 458 12.06 -10.20 -2.98
C LYS A 458 11.80 -11.16 -4.14
N ALA A 459 11.24 -10.67 -5.24
CA ALA A 459 11.00 -11.46 -6.45
C ALA A 459 12.31 -12.00 -7.05
N LEU A 460 13.40 -11.25 -6.95
CA LEU A 460 14.73 -11.67 -7.37
C LEU A 460 15.48 -12.53 -6.32
N GLY A 461 14.79 -13.01 -5.28
CA GLY A 461 15.37 -13.85 -4.23
C GLY A 461 16.36 -13.13 -3.31
N LYS A 462 16.43 -11.79 -3.36
CA LYS A 462 17.35 -11.00 -2.54
C LYS A 462 16.74 -10.69 -1.17
N PRO A 463 17.54 -10.67 -0.09
CA PRO A 463 17.04 -10.31 1.23
C PRO A 463 16.39 -8.92 1.21
N CYS A 464 15.09 -8.87 1.48
CA CYS A 464 14.37 -7.62 1.69
C CYS A 464 13.04 -7.88 2.40
N CYS A 465 12.67 -6.98 3.29
CA CYS A 465 11.35 -6.96 3.90
C CYS A 465 10.94 -5.53 4.22
N VAL A 466 9.74 -5.16 3.83
CA VAL A 466 9.15 -3.86 4.14
C VAL A 466 8.01 -4.02 5.13
N MET A 467 8.07 -3.25 6.22
CA MET A 467 7.06 -3.19 7.26
C MET A 467 6.25 -1.90 7.10
N GLN A 468 4.96 -2.05 6.84
CA GLN A 468 4.01 -0.94 6.80
C GLN A 468 3.49 -0.68 8.22
N TRP A 469 4.16 0.24 8.92
CA TRP A 469 3.85 0.55 10.31
C TRP A 469 2.62 1.43 10.46
N ALA A 470 1.76 1.10 11.42
CA ALA A 470 0.82 2.05 12.01
C ALA A 470 1.51 2.88 13.10
N GLY A 471 0.77 3.60 13.92
CA GLY A 471 1.33 4.52 14.91
C GLY A 471 1.93 3.84 16.15
N TRP A 472 3.17 4.19 16.49
CA TRP A 472 3.85 3.79 17.72
C TRP A 472 3.47 4.72 18.87
N GLY A 473 2.94 4.18 19.99
CA GLY A 473 2.43 4.96 21.11
C GLY A 473 3.45 5.33 22.20
N GLU A 474 4.60 4.64 22.24
CA GLU A 474 5.60 4.82 23.30
C GLU A 474 6.87 5.53 22.82
N VAL A 475 7.04 5.66 21.51
CA VAL A 475 8.23 6.26 20.90
C VAL A 475 7.85 7.20 19.75
N GLY A 476 8.76 8.08 19.38
CA GLY A 476 8.57 9.00 18.26
C GLY A 476 7.57 10.11 18.55
N MET A 477 6.84 10.54 17.52
CA MET A 477 5.96 11.72 17.59
C MET A 477 4.75 11.53 18.52
N ALA A 478 4.27 10.29 18.67
CA ALA A 478 3.10 9.98 19.47
C ALA A 478 3.37 9.80 20.96
N ALA A 479 4.63 9.59 21.36
CA ALA A 479 5.01 9.36 22.77
C ALA A 479 4.66 10.51 23.72
N ASN A 480 4.49 11.73 23.19
CA ASN A 480 4.16 12.92 23.97
C ASN A 480 2.67 13.29 23.88
N MET A 481 1.83 12.41 23.33
CA MET A 481 0.40 12.66 23.24
C MET A 481 -0.27 12.36 24.58
N GLU A 482 -0.99 13.35 25.13
CA GLU A 482 -1.65 13.27 26.42
C GLU A 482 -3.14 13.70 26.36
N GLY A 483 -3.88 13.44 27.43
CA GLY A 483 -5.23 13.93 27.64
C GLY A 483 -6.24 13.45 26.60
N LEU A 484 -7.07 14.38 26.10
CA LEU A 484 -8.15 14.08 25.14
C LEU A 484 -7.63 13.57 23.79
N ALA A 485 -6.45 14.01 23.36
CA ALA A 485 -5.86 13.56 22.08
C ALA A 485 -5.49 12.08 22.16
N LYS A 486 -4.88 11.64 23.25
CA LYS A 486 -4.57 10.23 23.50
C LYS A 486 -5.85 9.39 23.57
N LYS A 487 -6.85 9.84 24.34
CA LYS A 487 -8.15 9.14 24.43
C LYS A 487 -8.80 8.97 23.06
N ARG A 488 -8.84 10.02 22.22
CA ARG A 488 -9.38 9.94 20.86
C ARG A 488 -8.61 8.96 19.99
N MET A 489 -7.30 8.90 20.16
CA MET A 489 -6.47 7.95 19.42
C MET A 489 -6.72 6.51 19.88
N ASP A 490 -6.82 6.27 21.19
CA ASP A 490 -7.11 4.93 21.74
C ASP A 490 -8.51 4.43 21.34
N GLU A 491 -9.46 5.34 21.11
CA GLU A 491 -10.82 5.07 20.63
C GLU A 491 -10.94 5.09 19.10
N SER A 492 -9.85 5.37 18.37
CA SER A 492 -9.84 5.42 16.90
C SER A 492 -9.91 4.02 16.29
N PRO A 493 -10.26 3.89 15.00
CA PRO A 493 -10.20 2.61 14.28
C PRO A 493 -8.82 1.97 14.27
N MET A 494 -7.76 2.78 14.26
CA MET A 494 -6.35 2.31 14.28
C MET A 494 -5.61 2.98 15.45
N PRO A 495 -5.80 2.48 16.68
CA PRO A 495 -5.11 3.02 17.84
C PRO A 495 -3.61 2.71 17.77
N PHE A 496 -2.83 3.52 18.46
CA PHE A 496 -1.40 3.27 18.58
C PHE A 496 -1.13 1.96 19.32
N PHE A 497 -0.05 1.30 18.96
CA PHE A 497 0.42 0.09 19.65
C PHE A 497 1.64 0.39 20.53
N THR A 498 1.88 -0.46 21.53
CA THR A 498 3.08 -0.42 22.39
C THR A 498 4.29 -0.97 21.62
N ASN A 499 5.50 -0.68 22.09
CA ASN A 499 6.72 -1.26 21.49
C ASN A 499 6.65 -2.79 21.44
N ALA A 500 6.18 -3.44 22.51
CA ALA A 500 6.03 -4.90 22.57
C ALA A 500 5.04 -5.42 21.52
N GLN A 501 3.90 -4.76 21.35
CA GLN A 501 2.91 -5.12 20.33
C GLN A 501 3.46 -4.95 18.91
N GLY A 502 4.13 -3.84 18.63
CA GLY A 502 4.76 -3.59 17.33
C GLY A 502 5.82 -4.64 16.99
N LEU A 503 6.71 -4.95 17.94
CA LEU A 503 7.74 -5.97 17.74
C LEU A 503 7.16 -7.38 17.59
N SER A 504 6.09 -7.71 18.32
CA SER A 504 5.36 -8.98 18.15
C SER A 504 4.72 -9.09 16.76
N GLY A 505 4.08 -8.01 16.27
CA GLY A 505 3.54 -7.97 14.92
C GLY A 505 4.62 -8.10 13.85
N MET A 506 5.77 -7.47 14.07
CA MET A 506 6.94 -7.61 13.18
C MET A 506 7.44 -9.06 13.14
N ASP A 507 7.62 -9.71 14.29
CA ASP A 507 8.05 -11.13 14.35
C ASP A 507 7.07 -12.04 13.60
N THR A 508 5.76 -11.80 13.75
CA THR A 508 4.72 -12.52 13.01
C THR A 508 4.87 -12.29 11.51
N GLY A 509 5.02 -11.04 11.07
CA GLY A 509 5.17 -10.69 9.66
C GLY A 509 6.43 -11.29 9.03
N LEU A 510 7.56 -11.24 9.73
CA LEU A 510 8.80 -11.87 9.28
C LEU A 510 8.64 -13.38 9.10
N SER A 511 7.85 -14.04 9.96
CA SER A 511 7.59 -15.48 9.87
C SER A 511 6.78 -15.89 8.64
N THR A 512 6.04 -14.96 8.02
CA THR A 512 5.28 -15.24 6.80
C THR A 512 6.16 -15.34 5.55
N GLY A 513 7.32 -14.74 5.59
CA GLY A 513 8.16 -14.58 4.40
C GLY A 513 7.58 -13.64 3.33
N ILE A 514 6.44 -12.98 3.57
CA ILE A 514 5.76 -12.07 2.64
C ILE A 514 6.27 -10.64 2.87
N SER A 515 6.38 -9.85 1.79
CA SER A 515 6.71 -8.43 1.84
C SER A 515 6.01 -7.68 0.69
N PRO A 516 5.46 -6.49 0.95
CA PRO A 516 5.32 -5.85 2.26
C PRO A 516 4.27 -6.52 3.17
N PHE A 517 4.35 -6.25 4.47
CA PHE A 517 3.29 -6.60 5.43
C PHE A 517 2.99 -5.43 6.37
N CYS A 518 1.76 -5.37 6.89
CA CYS A 518 1.32 -4.34 7.81
C CYS A 518 1.53 -4.76 9.27
N VAL A 519 2.00 -3.84 10.10
CA VAL A 519 1.99 -3.97 11.55
C VAL A 519 1.10 -2.89 12.12
N MET A 520 -0.06 -3.30 12.65
CA MET A 520 -1.08 -2.37 13.10
C MET A 520 -1.92 -2.99 14.22
N ARG A 521 -2.44 -2.14 15.05
CA ARG A 521 -3.53 -2.45 15.97
C ARG A 521 -4.80 -1.84 15.42
N TYR A 522 -5.93 -2.51 15.55
CA TYR A 522 -7.21 -1.96 15.17
C TYR A 522 -8.29 -2.21 16.22
N ASN A 523 -9.13 -1.21 16.37
CA ASN A 523 -10.30 -1.25 17.23
C ASN A 523 -11.51 -1.58 16.36
N THR A 524 -11.90 -2.84 16.35
CA THR A 524 -12.99 -3.34 15.51
C THR A 524 -14.30 -2.60 15.76
N LYS A 525 -14.58 -2.27 17.03
CA LYS A 525 -15.78 -1.51 17.41
C LYS A 525 -15.80 -0.12 16.78
N ALA A 526 -14.71 0.63 16.92
CA ALA A 526 -14.60 1.96 16.33
C ALA A 526 -14.58 1.89 14.80
N PHE A 527 -13.96 0.85 14.24
CA PHE A 527 -13.90 0.62 12.81
C PHE A 527 -15.28 0.44 12.19
N PHE A 528 -16.12 -0.43 12.78
CA PHE A 528 -17.46 -0.66 12.28
C PHE A 528 -18.46 0.45 12.64
N ALA A 529 -18.30 1.12 13.78
CA ALA A 529 -19.14 2.26 14.15
C ALA A 529 -18.97 3.49 13.22
N GLN A 530 -17.80 3.66 12.61
CA GLN A 530 -17.55 4.72 11.64
C GLN A 530 -17.98 4.36 10.21
N ASN A 531 -18.53 3.18 10.01
CA ASN A 531 -18.85 2.62 8.70
C ASN A 531 -20.18 3.09 8.11
N ASN A 532 -20.58 4.30 8.37
CA ASN A 532 -21.63 4.90 7.56
C ASN A 532 -21.08 5.15 6.16
N ALA A 533 -21.53 4.35 5.20
CA ALA A 533 -21.55 4.48 3.73
C ALA A 533 -20.28 5.02 3.01
N GLU A 534 -19.42 5.75 3.67
CA GLU A 534 -18.30 6.47 3.09
C GLU A 534 -16.97 6.14 3.78
N ALA A 535 -16.59 4.87 3.87
CA ALA A 535 -15.23 4.54 4.28
C ALA A 535 -14.25 5.15 3.27
N LYS A 536 -13.78 6.36 3.56
CA LYS A 536 -12.91 7.15 2.67
C LYS A 536 -11.49 6.59 2.58
N SER A 537 -11.07 5.81 3.56
CA SER A 537 -9.75 5.18 3.60
C SER A 537 -9.73 3.83 2.88
N ALA A 538 -8.71 3.59 2.06
CA ALA A 538 -8.47 2.28 1.46
C ALA A 538 -8.25 1.20 2.53
N VAL A 539 -7.56 1.52 3.64
CA VAL A 539 -7.38 0.61 4.78
C VAL A 539 -8.71 0.20 5.37
N GLN A 540 -9.62 1.14 5.64
CA GLN A 540 -10.94 0.84 6.16
C GLN A 540 -11.74 -0.05 5.22
N ARG A 541 -11.65 0.18 3.91
CA ARG A 541 -12.32 -0.65 2.91
C ARG A 541 -11.77 -2.07 2.88
N TYR A 542 -10.45 -2.23 2.96
CA TYR A 542 -9.82 -3.53 2.99
C TYR A 542 -10.14 -4.30 4.27
N MET A 543 -10.08 -3.65 5.42
CA MET A 543 -10.40 -4.23 6.72
C MET A 543 -11.87 -4.66 6.83
N ARG A 544 -12.77 -3.91 6.22
CA ARG A 544 -14.19 -4.21 6.19
C ARG A 544 -14.50 -5.59 5.60
N LYS A 545 -13.78 -5.95 4.53
CA LYS A 545 -13.92 -7.28 3.91
C LYS A 545 -13.17 -8.37 4.67
N PHE A 546 -12.04 -8.02 5.26
CA PHE A 546 -11.30 -8.89 6.14
C PHE A 546 -12.16 -9.49 7.25
N TRP A 547 -12.96 -8.65 7.91
CA TRP A 547 -13.79 -9.09 9.02
C TRP A 547 -14.74 -10.24 8.63
N CYS A 548 -15.39 -10.17 7.49
CA CYS A 548 -16.28 -11.22 7.02
C CYS A 548 -15.56 -12.56 6.76
N SER A 549 -14.31 -12.51 6.31
CA SER A 549 -13.54 -13.73 6.05
C SER A 549 -12.98 -14.39 7.32
N SER A 550 -12.98 -13.70 8.45
CA SER A 550 -12.44 -14.20 9.73
C SER A 550 -13.47 -14.96 10.58
N VAL A 551 -14.73 -14.95 10.19
CA VAL A 551 -15.81 -15.56 10.99
C VAL A 551 -15.94 -17.05 10.66
N PRO A 552 -15.98 -17.94 11.67
CA PRO A 552 -16.13 -19.38 11.43
C PRO A 552 -17.44 -19.70 10.71
N PRO A 553 -17.42 -20.52 9.65
CA PRO A 553 -18.59 -20.83 8.83
C PRO A 553 -19.79 -21.38 9.61
N LYS A 554 -19.50 -22.33 10.52
CA LYS A 554 -20.55 -23.02 11.30
C LYS A 554 -21.46 -22.13 12.15
N GLU A 555 -21.06 -20.88 12.31
CA GLU A 555 -21.79 -19.94 13.15
C GLU A 555 -22.53 -18.86 12.36
N LEU A 556 -22.47 -18.94 11.02
CA LEU A 556 -23.03 -17.96 10.10
C LEU A 556 -24.31 -18.40 9.39
N THR A 557 -24.98 -19.44 9.85
CA THR A 557 -26.17 -20.01 9.18
C THR A 557 -27.26 -18.98 8.91
N GLU A 558 -27.49 -18.03 9.81
CA GLU A 558 -28.47 -16.95 9.61
C GLU A 558 -28.02 -15.89 8.60
N LEU A 559 -26.75 -15.95 8.18
CA LEU A 559 -26.11 -14.98 7.29
C LEU A 559 -25.80 -15.54 5.91
N ASP A 560 -26.12 -16.83 5.67
CA ASP A 560 -25.83 -17.53 4.42
C ASP A 560 -26.36 -16.77 3.20
N VAL A 561 -27.53 -16.18 3.33
CA VAL A 561 -28.16 -15.42 2.26
C VAL A 561 -27.36 -14.17 1.93
N TYR A 562 -26.88 -13.46 2.94
CA TYR A 562 -26.06 -12.28 2.75
C TYR A 562 -24.70 -12.61 2.12
N ASP A 563 -24.06 -13.66 2.61
CA ASP A 563 -22.78 -14.13 2.06
C ASP A 563 -22.94 -14.66 0.64
N SER A 564 -24.09 -15.27 0.32
CA SER A 564 -24.46 -15.65 -1.03
C SER A 564 -24.49 -14.46 -2.01
N VAL A 565 -25.15 -13.38 -1.61
CA VAL A 565 -25.22 -12.16 -2.42
C VAL A 565 -23.82 -11.57 -2.57
N LYS A 566 -23.07 -11.52 -1.47
CA LYS A 566 -21.73 -10.97 -1.46
C LYS A 566 -20.76 -11.76 -2.33
N ALA A 567 -20.80 -13.08 -2.28
CA ALA A 567 -19.99 -13.95 -3.11
C ALA A 567 -20.27 -13.75 -4.60
N ASN A 568 -21.53 -13.61 -4.96
CA ASN A 568 -21.92 -13.39 -6.36
C ASN A 568 -21.56 -12.00 -6.90
N PHE A 569 -21.37 -11.02 -6.01
CA PHE A 569 -21.02 -9.64 -6.43
C PHE A 569 -19.53 -9.34 -6.34
N TYR A 570 -18.82 -9.99 -5.43
CA TYR A 570 -17.45 -9.66 -5.05
C TYR A 570 -16.59 -10.92 -5.07
N GLU A 571 -16.75 -11.68 -6.07
CA GLU A 571 -16.07 -12.80 -6.35
C GLU A 571 -14.84 -13.13 -5.58
N PRO A 572 -14.12 -13.39 -5.11
CA PRO A 572 -13.32 -14.42 -4.50
C PRO A 572 -13.90 -14.97 -3.20
N TYR A 573 -15.03 -14.50 -2.80
CA TYR A 573 -15.75 -15.06 -1.65
C TYR A 573 -16.62 -16.26 -1.98
N GLU A 574 -16.64 -16.68 -3.24
CA GLU A 574 -17.40 -17.85 -3.63
C GLU A 574 -17.00 -19.11 -2.85
N MET A 575 -15.70 -19.27 -2.60
CA MET A 575 -15.20 -20.38 -1.79
C MET A 575 -15.61 -20.25 -0.32
N THR A 576 -15.47 -19.05 0.24
CA THR A 576 -15.89 -18.76 1.62
C THR A 576 -17.39 -18.92 1.76
N TYR A 577 -18.14 -18.46 0.76
CA TYR A 577 -19.57 -18.62 0.70
C TYR A 577 -20.02 -20.09 0.67
N LYS A 578 -19.40 -20.93 -0.17
CA LYS A 578 -19.70 -22.36 -0.21
C LYS A 578 -19.50 -23.02 1.15
N HIS A 579 -18.50 -22.65 1.89
CA HIS A 579 -18.28 -23.11 3.26
C HIS A 579 -19.37 -22.68 4.20
N PHE A 580 -19.80 -21.43 4.11
CA PHE A 580 -20.84 -20.91 5.00
C PHE A 580 -22.20 -21.52 4.76
N VAL A 581 -22.52 -21.85 3.53
CA VAL A 581 -23.83 -22.43 3.14
C VAL A 581 -23.88 -23.93 3.34
N SER A 582 -22.83 -24.64 2.95
CA SER A 582 -22.83 -26.11 2.95
C SER A 582 -22.48 -26.70 4.31
N GLY A 583 -21.87 -25.95 5.20
CA GLY A 583 -21.32 -26.49 6.45
C GLY A 583 -20.17 -27.47 6.21
N GLU A 584 -19.63 -27.55 5.00
CA GLU A 584 -18.50 -28.41 4.68
C GLU A 584 -17.21 -27.89 5.29
N GLU A 585 -16.28 -28.82 5.52
CA GLU A 585 -15.03 -28.51 6.21
C GLU A 585 -14.17 -27.51 5.42
N PHE A 586 -13.72 -26.49 6.10
CA PHE A 586 -12.88 -25.40 5.59
C PHE A 586 -11.55 -25.86 4.95
N GLY A 587 -11.18 -27.11 5.18
CA GLY A 587 -9.92 -27.69 4.71
C GLY A 587 -9.96 -28.32 3.31
N GLN A 588 -11.11 -28.35 2.64
CA GLN A 588 -11.24 -29.04 1.34
C GLN A 588 -11.16 -28.13 0.12
N VAL A 589 -11.25 -26.83 0.31
CA VAL A 589 -11.11 -25.87 -0.79
C VAL A 589 -9.64 -25.51 -0.95
N LYS A 590 -9.00 -26.12 -1.93
CA LYS A 590 -7.67 -25.70 -2.35
C LYS A 590 -7.79 -24.36 -3.09
N CYS A 591 -7.06 -23.37 -2.59
CA CYS A 591 -6.71 -22.22 -3.42
C CYS A 591 -5.70 -22.73 -4.45
N ASP A 592 -6.16 -23.01 -5.66
CA ASP A 592 -5.26 -23.21 -6.78
C ASP A 592 -4.80 -21.87 -7.32
#